data_04f47f910d3e8917a9c98709f2acf521
#
_entry.id   04f47f910d3e8917a9c98709f2acf521
#
_cell.length_a   1.000
_cell.length_b   1.000
_cell.length_c   1.000
_cell.angle_alpha   90.00
_cell.angle_beta   90.00
_cell.angle_gamma   90.00
#
_symmetry.space_group_name_H-M   'P 1'
#
loop_
_entity.id
_entity.type
_entity.pdbx_description
1 polymer ?
#
loop_
_entity_poly.entity_id
_entity_poly.type
_entity_poly.pdbx_seq_one_letter_code
_entity_poly.pdbx_strand_id
1 'polypeptide(L)'
;MAKGYWIPHIDVSDPEGYKAYMAATPEAHRKYDGHVLVRGGTCEVVEGKGRARNVLREFPDYATALACYRSPEYQRAKPLRLSHSTCDFVIVEGYDGGQPQSSAPPPAAAARKGYWIAHVDVADPEGYKAYVAANKLPFGKYGVRYLVRGGTREVVEGKVRGRTVVLEFPSYQAAHDCYRSPEYQAAVALRKDNTTADIIVIEGYDGPQS
;
A
#
# COMPACT_ATOMS: atom_id res chain seq x y z
N MET A 1 9.38 -6.68 15.75
CA MET A 1 7.91 -6.80 15.66
C MET A 1 7.46 -6.23 14.32
N ALA A 2 6.58 -6.95 13.63
CA ALA A 2 6.01 -6.48 12.38
C ALA A 2 5.25 -5.16 12.60
N LYS A 3 5.39 -4.22 11.67
CA LYS A 3 4.64 -2.97 11.64
C LYS A 3 3.15 -3.21 11.38
N GLY A 4 2.30 -2.19 11.58
CA GLY A 4 0.92 -2.19 11.13
C GLY A 4 0.72 -1.16 10.04
N TYR A 5 -0.17 -1.42 9.08
CA TYR A 5 -0.40 -0.50 7.97
C TYR A 5 -1.89 -0.21 7.77
N TRP A 6 -2.21 1.07 7.55
CA TRP A 6 -3.48 1.52 7.01
C TRP A 6 -3.35 1.75 5.51
N ILE A 7 -4.28 1.20 4.75
CA ILE A 7 -4.31 1.33 3.29
C ILE A 7 -5.73 1.71 2.85
N PRO A 8 -6.12 2.98 2.98
CA PRO A 8 -7.36 3.47 2.40
C PRO A 8 -7.17 3.89 0.94
N HIS A 9 -8.08 3.43 0.09
CA HIS A 9 -8.27 3.87 -1.29
C HIS A 9 -9.57 4.67 -1.35
N ILE A 10 -9.55 5.90 -1.84
CA ILE A 10 -10.60 6.87 -1.62
C ILE A 10 -10.95 7.57 -2.94
N ASP A 11 -12.24 7.72 -3.24
CA ASP A 11 -12.74 8.68 -4.21
C ASP A 11 -13.45 9.80 -3.44
N VAL A 12 -12.96 11.02 -3.56
CA VAL A 12 -13.51 12.21 -2.91
C VAL A 12 -14.50 12.85 -3.86
N SER A 13 -15.78 12.84 -3.49
CA SER A 13 -16.87 13.45 -4.27
C SER A 13 -17.04 14.94 -3.99
N ASP A 14 -16.69 15.39 -2.79
CA ASP A 14 -16.71 16.79 -2.39
C ASP A 14 -15.40 17.16 -1.67
N PRO A 15 -14.43 17.77 -2.39
CA PRO A 15 -13.14 18.17 -1.82
C PRO A 15 -13.25 19.21 -0.69
N GLU A 16 -14.22 20.11 -0.73
CA GLU A 16 -14.40 21.14 0.31
C GLU A 16 -14.90 20.52 1.62
N GLY A 17 -15.96 19.69 1.53
CA GLY A 17 -16.48 18.97 2.70
C GLY A 17 -15.45 18.00 3.29
N TYR A 18 -14.58 17.41 2.46
CA TYR A 18 -13.52 16.50 2.90
C TYR A 18 -12.42 17.19 3.73
N LYS A 19 -12.25 18.53 3.64
CA LYS A 19 -11.25 19.28 4.41
C LYS A 19 -11.45 19.17 5.92
N ALA A 20 -12.70 19.13 6.38
CA ALA A 20 -13.00 18.96 7.80
C ALA A 20 -12.44 17.65 8.36
N TYR A 21 -12.57 16.56 7.61
CA TYR A 21 -11.95 15.28 7.96
C TYR A 21 -10.43 15.37 8.03
N MET A 22 -9.80 15.99 7.02
CA MET A 22 -8.35 16.14 6.98
C MET A 22 -7.81 16.96 8.17
N ALA A 23 -8.57 17.96 8.63
CA ALA A 23 -8.21 18.77 9.79
C ALA A 23 -8.37 18.01 11.13
N ALA A 24 -9.33 17.06 11.22
CA ALA A 24 -9.63 16.34 12.44
C ALA A 24 -8.74 15.10 12.69
N THR A 25 -8.15 14.50 11.64
CA THR A 25 -7.42 13.22 11.76
C THR A 25 -6.01 13.30 12.37
N PRO A 26 -5.25 14.43 12.34
CA PRO A 26 -3.89 14.49 12.86
C PRO A 26 -3.74 14.14 14.34
N GLU A 27 -4.76 14.43 15.16
CA GLU A 27 -4.74 14.09 16.58
C GLU A 27 -4.63 12.59 16.80
N ALA A 28 -5.51 11.81 16.15
CA ALA A 28 -5.49 10.36 16.23
C ALA A 28 -4.15 9.80 15.72
N HIS A 29 -3.69 10.27 14.57
CA HIS A 29 -2.45 9.74 13.98
C HIS A 29 -1.22 9.99 14.84
N ARG A 30 -1.08 11.18 15.43
CA ARG A 30 0.04 11.49 16.35
C ARG A 30 -0.01 10.68 17.62
N LYS A 31 -1.21 10.51 18.21
CA LYS A 31 -1.40 9.73 19.44
C LYS A 31 -0.94 8.27 19.30
N TYR A 32 -1.11 7.70 18.10
CA TYR A 32 -0.78 6.30 17.82
C TYR A 32 0.49 6.14 16.96
N ASP A 33 1.32 7.18 16.87
CA ASP A 33 2.60 7.17 16.13
C ASP A 33 2.44 6.72 14.67
N GLY A 34 1.42 7.24 14.00
CA GLY A 34 1.09 6.90 12.62
C GLY A 34 1.84 7.74 11.61
N HIS A 35 2.81 7.17 10.90
CA HIS A 35 3.66 7.83 9.90
C HIS A 35 3.12 7.65 8.48
N VAL A 36 3.01 8.73 7.72
CA VAL A 36 2.56 8.71 6.32
C VAL A 36 3.72 8.33 5.41
N LEU A 37 3.54 7.26 4.64
CA LEU A 37 4.46 6.83 3.57
C LEU A 37 3.96 7.24 2.19
N VAL A 38 2.64 7.28 1.98
CA VAL A 38 1.98 7.73 0.75
C VAL A 38 0.77 8.59 1.11
N ARG A 39 0.63 9.73 0.44
CA ARG A 39 -0.51 10.65 0.64
C ARG A 39 -0.91 11.32 -0.68
N GLY A 40 -1.46 10.55 -1.62
CA GLY A 40 -1.60 10.99 -3.01
C GLY A 40 -0.22 11.04 -3.69
N GLY A 41 -0.06 11.90 -4.69
CA GLY A 41 1.15 11.95 -5.51
C GLY A 41 0.94 11.27 -6.86
N THR A 42 2.03 11.15 -7.63
CA THR A 42 2.00 10.48 -8.93
C THR A 42 1.60 9.02 -8.73
N CYS A 43 0.52 8.61 -9.39
CA CYS A 43 -0.06 7.26 -9.23
C CYS A 43 -0.50 6.71 -10.58
N GLU A 44 -0.16 5.46 -10.85
CA GLU A 44 -0.61 4.72 -12.01
C GLU A 44 -1.31 3.43 -11.58
N VAL A 45 -2.49 3.16 -12.12
CA VAL A 45 -3.15 1.86 -12.01
C VAL A 45 -2.59 0.96 -13.10
N VAL A 46 -1.80 -0.03 -12.71
CA VAL A 46 -1.10 -0.93 -13.65
C VAL A 46 -1.85 -2.24 -13.88
N GLU A 47 -2.73 -2.63 -12.95
CA GLU A 47 -3.66 -3.76 -13.12
C GLU A 47 -5.00 -3.46 -12.42
N GLY A 48 -6.07 -3.94 -13.01
CA GLY A 48 -7.41 -3.93 -12.42
C GLY A 48 -7.99 -2.54 -12.25
N LYS A 49 -8.41 -2.23 -11.03
CA LYS A 49 -9.06 -0.96 -10.67
C LYS A 49 -8.30 -0.25 -9.57
N GLY A 50 -8.37 1.08 -9.56
CA GLY A 50 -7.83 1.93 -8.50
C GLY A 50 -8.77 3.09 -8.21
N ARG A 51 -8.70 3.65 -7.00
CA ARG A 51 -9.37 4.91 -6.65
C ARG A 51 -8.41 6.08 -6.82
N ALA A 52 -8.97 7.28 -6.94
CA ALA A 52 -8.21 8.48 -7.25
C ALA A 52 -7.20 8.89 -6.16
N ARG A 53 -7.53 8.64 -4.89
CA ARG A 53 -6.67 9.01 -3.76
C ARG A 53 -6.27 7.76 -2.97
N ASN A 54 -4.96 7.56 -2.85
CA ASN A 54 -4.39 6.42 -2.16
C ASN A 54 -3.50 6.92 -1.01
N VAL A 55 -3.59 6.25 0.14
CA VAL A 55 -2.79 6.57 1.32
C VAL A 55 -2.18 5.28 1.85
N LEU A 56 -0.92 5.36 2.28
CA LEU A 56 -0.25 4.32 3.05
C LEU A 56 0.27 4.95 4.34
N ARG A 57 -0.17 4.44 5.47
CA ARG A 57 0.30 4.89 6.78
C ARG A 57 0.85 3.71 7.57
N GLU A 58 2.04 3.89 8.14
CA GLU A 58 2.72 2.92 8.99
C GLU A 58 2.45 3.23 10.46
N PHE A 59 2.30 2.19 11.28
CA PHE A 59 2.18 2.24 12.73
C PHE A 59 3.21 1.30 13.38
N PRO A 60 3.53 1.48 14.68
CA PRO A 60 4.46 0.61 15.40
C PRO A 60 4.18 -0.88 15.24
N ASP A 61 2.89 -1.27 15.27
CA ASP A 61 2.43 -2.64 15.08
C ASP A 61 0.96 -2.67 14.61
N TYR A 62 0.47 -3.87 14.28
CA TYR A 62 -0.90 -4.10 13.81
C TYR A 62 -1.95 -3.75 14.87
N ALA A 63 -1.69 -4.08 16.15
CA ALA A 63 -2.63 -3.77 17.24
C ALA A 63 -2.80 -2.26 17.43
N THR A 64 -1.70 -1.51 17.35
CA THR A 64 -1.68 -0.04 17.39
C THR A 64 -2.44 0.56 16.21
N ALA A 65 -2.27 0.01 15.01
CA ALA A 65 -3.03 0.44 13.82
C ALA A 65 -4.54 0.25 14.02
N LEU A 66 -4.97 -0.91 14.53
CA LEU A 66 -6.38 -1.17 14.87
C LEU A 66 -6.89 -0.27 15.98
N ALA A 67 -6.10 -0.07 17.06
CA ALA A 67 -6.46 0.79 18.16
C ALA A 67 -6.67 2.24 17.71
N CYS A 68 -5.81 2.75 16.82
CA CYS A 68 -5.98 4.08 16.20
C CYS A 68 -7.32 4.18 15.45
N TYR A 69 -7.65 3.20 14.61
CA TYR A 69 -8.92 3.22 13.85
C TYR A 69 -10.14 3.20 14.77
N ARG A 70 -10.08 2.42 15.86
CA ARG A 70 -11.17 2.26 16.83
C ARG A 70 -11.20 3.36 17.88
N SER A 71 -10.21 4.24 17.91
CA SER A 71 -10.08 5.30 18.93
C SER A 71 -11.21 6.33 18.85
N PRO A 72 -11.61 6.92 19.99
CA PRO A 72 -12.60 8.00 20.00
C PRO A 72 -12.20 9.17 19.09
N GLU A 73 -10.92 9.49 19.00
CA GLU A 73 -10.39 10.58 18.17
C GLU A 73 -10.68 10.31 16.69
N TYR A 74 -10.35 9.11 16.20
CA TYR A 74 -10.61 8.78 14.81
C TYR A 74 -12.09 8.58 14.52
N GLN A 75 -12.83 7.96 15.44
CA GLN A 75 -14.28 7.74 15.29
C GLN A 75 -15.09 9.05 15.28
N ARG A 76 -14.60 10.14 15.91
CA ARG A 76 -15.18 11.48 15.77
C ARG A 76 -14.88 12.11 14.41
N ALA A 77 -13.69 11.85 13.84
CA ALA A 77 -13.31 12.39 12.54
C ALA A 77 -13.98 11.65 11.36
N LYS A 78 -14.14 10.34 11.45
CA LYS A 78 -14.63 9.48 10.37
C LYS A 78 -15.96 9.96 9.74
N PRO A 79 -17.01 10.33 10.50
CA PRO A 79 -18.27 10.81 9.93
C PRO A 79 -18.10 12.03 9.01
N LEU A 80 -17.09 12.88 9.27
CA LEU A 80 -16.83 14.09 8.48
C LEU A 80 -16.47 13.82 7.02
N ARG A 81 -16.13 12.57 6.67
CA ARG A 81 -15.83 12.21 5.26
C ARG A 81 -16.86 11.31 4.61
N LEU A 82 -17.75 10.65 5.40
CA LEU A 82 -18.65 9.61 4.85
C LEU A 82 -19.60 10.12 3.78
N SER A 83 -20.07 11.38 3.91
CA SER A 83 -20.92 12.05 2.92
C SER A 83 -20.15 12.64 1.73
N HIS A 84 -18.82 12.72 1.82
CA HIS A 84 -17.95 13.42 0.86
C HIS A 84 -16.98 12.47 0.14
N SER A 85 -17.03 11.16 0.42
CA SER A 85 -16.13 10.18 -0.19
C SER A 85 -16.65 8.75 -0.11
N THR A 86 -16.20 7.91 -1.03
CA THR A 86 -16.24 6.44 -0.94
C THR A 86 -14.85 5.91 -0.63
N CYS A 87 -14.77 4.85 0.18
CA CYS A 87 -13.50 4.32 0.64
C CYS A 87 -13.51 2.79 0.68
N ASP A 88 -12.44 2.17 0.15
CA ASP A 88 -12.07 0.80 0.47
C ASP A 88 -10.87 0.86 1.40
N PHE A 89 -10.98 0.27 2.60
CA PHE A 89 -9.97 0.44 3.62
C PHE A 89 -9.63 -0.89 4.30
N VAL A 90 -8.37 -1.26 4.22
CA VAL A 90 -7.81 -2.41 4.93
C VAL A 90 -6.73 -1.97 5.90
N ILE A 91 -6.75 -2.57 7.08
CA ILE A 91 -5.66 -2.53 8.08
C ILE A 91 -4.98 -3.88 8.02
N VAL A 92 -3.65 -3.89 7.92
CA VAL A 92 -2.89 -5.12 7.68
C VAL A 92 -1.60 -5.14 8.48
N GLU A 93 -1.22 -6.33 8.93
CA GLU A 93 0.06 -6.61 9.57
C GLU A 93 1.19 -6.56 8.55
N GLY A 94 2.30 -5.97 8.94
CA GLY A 94 3.52 -5.89 8.16
C GLY A 94 4.25 -7.22 8.05
N TYR A 95 5.20 -7.26 7.16
CA TYR A 95 6.07 -8.41 6.92
C TYR A 95 7.45 -8.19 7.57
N ASP A 96 7.84 -9.05 8.50
CA ASP A 96 9.15 -9.02 9.18
C ASP A 96 10.04 -10.23 8.83
N GLY A 97 9.67 -10.98 7.79
CA GLY A 97 10.47 -12.10 7.28
C GLY A 97 11.60 -11.67 6.33
N GLY A 98 12.22 -12.66 5.68
CA GLY A 98 13.36 -12.44 4.78
C GLY A 98 13.04 -11.53 3.59
N GLN A 99 13.90 -10.55 3.36
CA GLN A 99 13.80 -9.60 2.25
C GLN A 99 14.54 -10.10 1.00
N PRO A 100 14.16 -9.65 -0.21
CA PRO A 100 14.95 -9.89 -1.40
C PRO A 100 16.38 -9.33 -1.23
N GLN A 101 17.38 -10.07 -1.66
CA GLN A 101 18.74 -9.55 -1.71
C GLN A 101 18.84 -8.51 -2.82
N SER A 102 19.08 -7.26 -2.45
CA SER A 102 19.16 -6.15 -3.39
C SER A 102 20.50 -6.15 -4.13
N SER A 103 20.44 -6.00 -5.45
CA SER A 103 21.57 -5.63 -6.32
C SER A 103 21.36 -4.26 -6.99
N ALA A 104 20.32 -3.54 -6.58
CA ALA A 104 20.02 -2.21 -7.09
C ALA A 104 21.12 -1.21 -6.70
N PRO A 105 21.45 -0.25 -7.58
CA PRO A 105 22.29 0.88 -7.19
C PRO A 105 21.59 1.73 -6.13
N PRO A 106 22.35 2.48 -5.30
CA PRO A 106 21.74 3.43 -4.36
C PRO A 106 20.90 4.46 -5.14
N PRO A 107 19.75 4.88 -4.57
CA PRO A 107 18.92 5.89 -5.22
C PRO A 107 19.64 7.25 -5.25
N ALA A 108 19.24 8.11 -6.20
CA ALA A 108 19.66 9.51 -6.18
C ALA A 108 19.21 10.16 -4.87
N ALA A 109 20.05 11.07 -4.32
CA ALA A 109 19.86 11.65 -2.98
C ALA A 109 18.49 12.36 -2.75
N ALA A 110 17.85 12.85 -3.82
CA ALA A 110 16.55 13.52 -3.77
C ALA A 110 15.37 12.65 -4.28
N ALA A 111 15.59 11.36 -4.53
CA ALA A 111 14.54 10.51 -5.08
C ALA A 111 13.53 10.14 -4.00
N ARG A 112 12.25 10.45 -4.24
CA ARG A 112 11.16 9.95 -3.41
C ARG A 112 10.99 8.45 -3.65
N LYS A 113 10.76 7.70 -2.56
CA LYS A 113 10.44 6.28 -2.64
C LYS A 113 9.26 6.02 -3.56
N GLY A 114 9.22 4.84 -4.16
CA GLY A 114 8.06 4.33 -4.87
C GLY A 114 7.44 3.17 -4.12
N TYR A 115 6.15 2.96 -4.33
CA TYR A 115 5.42 1.86 -3.72
C TYR A 115 4.56 1.14 -4.75
N TRP A 116 4.47 -0.17 -4.64
CA TRP A 116 3.35 -0.91 -5.18
C TRP A 116 2.40 -1.25 -4.06
N ILE A 117 1.12 -0.98 -4.28
CA ILE A 117 0.05 -1.46 -3.41
C ILE A 117 -0.80 -2.40 -4.26
N ALA A 118 -0.83 -3.65 -3.87
CA ALA A 118 -1.50 -4.72 -4.60
C ALA A 118 -2.52 -5.44 -3.71
N HIS A 119 -3.71 -5.63 -4.26
CA HIS A 119 -4.76 -6.47 -3.69
C HIS A 119 -5.06 -7.58 -4.69
N VAL A 120 -4.96 -8.83 -4.25
CA VAL A 120 -4.97 -10.00 -5.15
C VAL A 120 -5.90 -11.07 -4.62
N ASP A 121 -6.76 -11.61 -5.49
CA ASP A 121 -7.43 -12.88 -5.27
C ASP A 121 -6.65 -13.97 -6.00
N VAL A 122 -6.28 -15.03 -5.30
CA VAL A 122 -5.49 -16.16 -5.82
C VAL A 122 -6.41 -17.37 -5.89
N ALA A 123 -6.75 -17.80 -7.12
CA ALA A 123 -7.60 -18.95 -7.34
C ALA A 123 -6.85 -20.28 -7.20
N ASP A 124 -5.56 -20.31 -7.60
CA ASP A 124 -4.68 -21.47 -7.47
C ASP A 124 -3.41 -21.09 -6.67
N PRO A 125 -3.38 -21.36 -5.35
CA PRO A 125 -2.22 -21.09 -4.51
C PRO A 125 -0.96 -21.87 -4.89
N GLU A 126 -1.08 -23.06 -5.45
CA GLU A 126 0.07 -23.85 -5.87
C GLU A 126 0.70 -23.28 -7.14
N GLY A 127 -0.10 -22.99 -8.16
CA GLY A 127 0.38 -22.29 -9.37
C GLY A 127 0.96 -20.91 -9.08
N TYR A 128 0.45 -20.20 -8.07
CA TYR A 128 0.96 -18.91 -7.66
C TYR A 128 2.41 -18.97 -7.10
N LYS A 129 2.87 -20.13 -6.62
CA LYS A 129 4.25 -20.31 -6.13
C LYS A 129 5.31 -20.07 -7.20
N ALA A 130 5.02 -20.45 -8.44
CA ALA A 130 5.92 -20.21 -9.58
C ALA A 130 6.16 -18.71 -9.81
N TYR A 131 5.08 -17.92 -9.76
CA TYR A 131 5.16 -16.46 -9.81
C TYR A 131 5.99 -15.88 -8.66
N VAL A 132 5.75 -16.34 -7.42
CA VAL A 132 6.51 -15.89 -6.25
C VAL A 132 7.99 -16.20 -6.37
N ALA A 133 8.35 -17.35 -6.95
CA ALA A 133 9.74 -17.72 -7.18
C ALA A 133 10.39 -16.84 -8.27
N ALA A 134 9.67 -16.57 -9.37
CA ALA A 134 10.15 -15.75 -10.49
C ALA A 134 10.39 -14.28 -10.09
N ASN A 135 9.63 -13.75 -9.13
CA ASN A 135 9.79 -12.37 -8.63
C ASN A 135 11.14 -12.09 -7.96
N LYS A 136 11.87 -13.10 -7.52
CA LYS A 136 13.16 -12.89 -6.82
C LYS A 136 14.14 -12.10 -7.68
N LEU A 137 14.18 -12.38 -8.98
CA LEU A 137 15.10 -11.71 -9.90
C LEU A 137 14.78 -10.23 -10.08
N PRO A 138 13.59 -9.81 -10.56
CA PRO A 138 13.28 -8.38 -10.71
C PRO A 138 13.28 -7.65 -9.38
N PHE A 139 12.82 -8.26 -8.29
CA PHE A 139 12.79 -7.60 -6.98
C PHE A 139 14.19 -7.34 -6.42
N GLY A 140 15.15 -8.25 -6.62
CA GLY A 140 16.55 -8.01 -6.29
C GLY A 140 17.15 -6.88 -7.14
N LYS A 141 16.94 -6.93 -8.46
CA LYS A 141 17.45 -5.96 -9.44
C LYS A 141 16.96 -4.52 -9.14
N TYR A 142 15.71 -4.36 -8.72
CA TYR A 142 15.11 -3.05 -8.47
C TYR A 142 15.06 -2.64 -6.99
N GLY A 143 15.73 -3.39 -6.10
CA GLY A 143 15.88 -3.04 -4.69
C GLY A 143 14.58 -3.06 -3.88
N VAL A 144 13.71 -4.01 -4.16
CA VAL A 144 12.41 -4.16 -3.49
C VAL A 144 12.57 -4.53 -2.02
N ARG A 145 11.75 -3.90 -1.19
CA ARG A 145 11.51 -4.31 0.19
C ARG A 145 10.03 -4.61 0.40
N TYR A 146 9.70 -5.77 0.95
CA TYR A 146 8.35 -6.07 1.38
C TYR A 146 8.01 -5.29 2.64
N LEU A 147 6.96 -4.47 2.60
CA LEU A 147 6.32 -3.91 3.79
C LEU A 147 5.16 -4.80 4.25
N VAL A 148 4.37 -5.33 3.30
CA VAL A 148 3.28 -6.27 3.55
C VAL A 148 3.38 -7.41 2.55
N ARG A 149 3.21 -8.66 3.03
CA ARG A 149 3.23 -9.86 2.18
C ARG A 149 2.12 -10.85 2.57
N GLY A 150 0.88 -10.41 2.56
CA GLY A 150 -0.22 -11.08 3.25
C GLY A 150 -0.14 -10.80 4.74
N GLY A 151 -0.55 -11.73 5.58
CA GLY A 151 -0.59 -11.56 7.04
C GLY A 151 -2.00 -11.26 7.56
N THR A 152 -2.09 -11.05 8.87
CA THR A 152 -3.34 -10.72 9.55
C THR A 152 -3.88 -9.39 9.03
N ARG A 153 -5.19 -9.34 8.74
CA ARG A 153 -5.79 -8.11 8.21
C ARG A 153 -7.27 -7.99 8.59
N GLU A 154 -7.76 -6.77 8.58
CA GLU A 154 -9.17 -6.43 8.73
C GLU A 154 -9.57 -5.42 7.65
N VAL A 155 -10.61 -5.73 6.86
CA VAL A 155 -11.24 -4.76 5.96
C VAL A 155 -12.26 -4.00 6.79
N VAL A 156 -11.93 -2.75 7.09
CA VAL A 156 -12.73 -1.89 7.99
C VAL A 156 -13.76 -1.05 7.25
N GLU A 157 -13.59 -0.89 5.91
CA GLU A 157 -14.57 -0.22 5.04
C GLU A 157 -14.48 -0.76 3.62
N GLY A 158 -15.63 -0.79 2.93
CA GLY A 158 -15.72 -1.17 1.53
C GLY A 158 -15.34 -2.63 1.24
N LYS A 159 -14.65 -2.85 0.12
CA LYS A 159 -14.26 -4.20 -0.33
C LYS A 159 -12.82 -4.20 -0.83
N VAL A 160 -12.02 -5.11 -0.33
CA VAL A 160 -10.61 -5.31 -0.72
C VAL A 160 -10.38 -6.79 -0.99
N ARG A 161 -9.67 -7.14 -2.09
CA ARG A 161 -9.37 -8.53 -2.47
C ARG A 161 -8.64 -9.30 -1.37
N GLY A 162 -8.66 -10.62 -1.46
CA GLY A 162 -8.26 -11.57 -0.43
C GLY A 162 -6.85 -11.39 0.14
N ARG A 163 -5.87 -10.95 -0.63
CA ARG A 163 -4.48 -10.81 -0.24
C ARG A 163 -3.97 -9.38 -0.49
N THR A 164 -3.32 -8.79 0.50
CA THR A 164 -2.64 -7.49 0.37
C THR A 164 -1.14 -7.68 0.31
N VAL A 165 -0.48 -7.00 -0.62
CA VAL A 165 0.98 -6.92 -0.74
C VAL A 165 1.37 -5.45 -0.91
N VAL A 166 2.34 -4.99 -0.12
CA VAL A 166 2.93 -3.66 -0.28
C VAL A 166 4.44 -3.81 -0.45
N LEU A 167 4.93 -3.26 -1.55
CA LEU A 167 6.35 -3.24 -1.88
C LEU A 167 6.85 -1.79 -1.83
N GLU A 168 8.00 -1.60 -1.22
CA GLU A 168 8.73 -0.34 -1.23
C GLU A 168 9.91 -0.46 -2.20
N PHE A 169 10.15 0.60 -2.97
CA PHE A 169 11.27 0.73 -3.91
C PHE A 169 12.12 1.96 -3.57
N PRO A 170 13.41 1.97 -3.98
CA PRO A 170 14.28 3.12 -3.77
C PRO A 170 13.77 4.42 -4.38
N SER A 171 12.99 4.35 -5.47
CA SER A 171 12.35 5.50 -6.11
C SER A 171 11.06 5.11 -6.82
N TYR A 172 10.20 6.11 -7.12
CA TYR A 172 9.02 5.91 -7.97
C TYR A 172 9.41 5.37 -9.36
N GLN A 173 10.51 5.89 -9.94
CA GLN A 173 10.99 5.39 -11.23
C GLN A 173 11.40 3.92 -11.16
N ALA A 174 12.10 3.49 -10.10
CA ALA A 174 12.47 2.09 -9.91
C ALA A 174 11.22 1.19 -9.79
N ALA A 175 10.18 1.66 -9.10
CA ALA A 175 8.91 0.93 -9.00
C ALA A 175 8.24 0.77 -10.37
N HIS A 176 8.17 1.85 -11.14
CA HIS A 176 7.60 1.88 -12.47
C HIS A 176 8.38 0.99 -13.46
N ASP A 177 9.71 1.10 -13.46
CA ASP A 177 10.58 0.32 -14.37
C ASP A 177 10.56 -1.17 -14.01
N CYS A 178 10.51 -1.51 -12.73
CA CYS A 178 10.36 -2.89 -12.28
C CYS A 178 9.10 -3.52 -12.88
N TYR A 179 7.96 -2.83 -12.79
CA TYR A 179 6.70 -3.35 -13.31
C TYR A 179 6.76 -3.61 -14.81
N ARG A 180 7.41 -2.73 -15.57
CA ARG A 180 7.53 -2.84 -17.03
C ARG A 180 8.72 -3.69 -17.50
N SER A 181 9.56 -4.14 -16.60
CA SER A 181 10.71 -4.95 -16.96
C SER A 181 10.31 -6.30 -17.59
N PRO A 182 11.07 -6.78 -18.60
CA PRO A 182 10.81 -8.09 -19.19
C PRO A 182 10.78 -9.21 -18.17
N GLU A 183 11.64 -9.14 -17.15
CA GLU A 183 11.75 -10.14 -16.10
C GLU A 183 10.47 -10.21 -15.25
N TYR A 184 9.91 -9.05 -14.88
CA TYR A 184 8.65 -9.02 -14.12
C TYR A 184 7.45 -9.39 -14.99
N GLN A 185 7.40 -8.96 -16.25
CA GLN A 185 6.33 -9.34 -17.17
C GLN A 185 6.32 -10.86 -17.46
N ALA A 186 7.49 -11.49 -17.53
CA ALA A 186 7.59 -12.95 -17.60
C ALA A 186 7.02 -13.62 -16.33
N ALA A 187 7.26 -13.05 -15.15
CA ALA A 187 6.66 -13.53 -13.90
C ALA A 187 5.13 -13.35 -13.90
N VAL A 188 4.61 -12.20 -14.34
CA VAL A 188 3.16 -11.92 -14.44
C VAL A 188 2.45 -12.99 -15.27
N ALA A 189 3.06 -13.44 -16.38
CA ALA A 189 2.50 -14.49 -17.23
C ALA A 189 2.23 -15.80 -16.47
N LEU A 190 3.01 -16.10 -15.41
CA LEU A 190 2.82 -17.31 -14.59
C LEU A 190 1.61 -17.25 -13.66
N ARG A 191 1.05 -16.05 -13.40
CA ARG A 191 -0.13 -15.89 -12.50
C ARG A 191 -1.38 -15.42 -13.21
N LYS A 192 -1.27 -15.00 -14.47
CA LYS A 192 -2.31 -14.27 -15.21
C LYS A 192 -3.66 -15.01 -15.20
N ASP A 193 -3.64 -16.33 -15.36
CA ASP A 193 -4.86 -17.14 -15.44
C ASP A 193 -5.36 -17.58 -14.05
N ASN A 194 -4.57 -17.41 -12.99
CA ASN A 194 -4.82 -17.90 -11.64
C ASN A 194 -5.07 -16.79 -10.63
N THR A 195 -5.04 -15.53 -11.06
CA THR A 195 -5.23 -14.39 -10.15
C THR A 195 -6.06 -13.28 -10.77
N THR A 196 -6.78 -12.58 -9.90
CA THR A 196 -7.33 -11.25 -10.22
C THR A 196 -6.68 -10.25 -9.29
N ALA A 197 -6.13 -9.17 -9.85
CA ALA A 197 -5.37 -8.20 -9.07
C ALA A 197 -5.82 -6.76 -9.35
N ASP A 198 -5.74 -5.92 -8.31
CA ASP A 198 -5.78 -4.48 -8.41
C ASP A 198 -4.42 -3.98 -7.91
N ILE A 199 -3.64 -3.35 -8.78
CA ILE A 199 -2.26 -2.93 -8.48
C ILE A 199 -2.06 -1.49 -8.90
N ILE A 200 -1.54 -0.69 -7.98
CA ILE A 200 -1.10 0.67 -8.25
C ILE A 200 0.40 0.80 -8.00
N VAL A 201 1.05 1.62 -8.83
CA VAL A 201 2.40 2.15 -8.61
C VAL A 201 2.24 3.60 -8.19
N ILE A 202 2.79 3.97 -7.03
CA ILE A 202 2.56 5.29 -6.44
C ILE A 202 3.82 5.87 -5.83
N GLU A 203 3.98 7.19 -5.97
CA GLU A 203 5.08 7.94 -5.39
C GLU A 203 4.90 8.11 -3.88
N GLY A 204 6.00 8.04 -3.15
CA GLY A 204 6.03 8.26 -1.71
C GLY A 204 5.84 9.72 -1.32
N TYR A 205 5.48 9.92 -0.06
CA TYR A 205 5.29 11.22 0.56
C TYR A 205 6.47 11.54 1.48
N ASP A 206 7.10 12.69 1.26
CA ASP A 206 8.24 13.20 2.04
C ASP A 206 7.95 14.53 2.76
N GLY A 207 6.67 14.93 2.75
CA GLY A 207 6.21 16.15 3.43
C GLY A 207 6.02 15.98 4.94
N PRO A 208 5.51 17.04 5.60
CA PRO A 208 5.28 17.04 7.05
C PRO A 208 4.37 15.89 7.51
N GLN A 209 4.76 15.23 8.59
CA GLN A 209 3.94 14.21 9.24
C GLN A 209 2.81 14.87 10.04
N SER A 210 1.61 14.35 9.91
CA SER A 210 0.39 14.89 10.55
C SER A 210 -0.29 13.84 11.38
#